data_93d7947f1a3a35a8f88955838caf2c17
#
_entry.id   93d7947f1a3a35a8f88955838caf2c17
#
_cell.length_a   1.000
_cell.length_b   1.000
_cell.length_c   1.000
_cell.angle_alpha   90.00
_cell.angle_beta   90.00
_cell.angle_gamma   90.00
#
_symmetry.space_group_name_H-M   'P 1'
#
loop_
_entity.id
_entity.type
_entity.pdbx_description
1 polymer ?
#
loop_
_entity_poly.entity_id
_entity_poly.type
_entity_poly.pdbx_seq_one_letter_code
_entity_poly.pdbx_strand_id
1 'polypeptide(L)'
;YKRQVVNKFPRMIRDLSRKLDKKMELYMTGEDTELDRTVIDEIGDPLMHLLRNSADHGLESAEVRKERGKSEVGSIFLDAYQDGNNVVIEVRDDGNGIDIEKVKSKAIEKGNITEEQAAIMSDKEVIDLLFKPSFSTSDKVTDVSGRGVGLDVVKSKIEALGGDVEVKSVYGEGSTFIIRLPLTLAIIQALMVKLGDEKYAISLGSIQTIEDIPVSEIKYVHAKEVIHLRGNVIPLIRLRELLDVPGEQEEQENITVVIVSKGDKQAGLVVD
;
A
#
# COMPACT_ATOMS: atom_id res chain seq x y z
N TYR A 1 -9.36 -18.88 16.17
CA TYR A 1 -9.75 -17.69 15.41
C TYR A 1 -9.02 -17.64 14.06
N LYS A 2 -7.69 -17.79 14.02
CA LYS A 2 -6.86 -17.88 12.82
C LYS A 2 -7.37 -18.92 11.82
N ARG A 3 -7.70 -20.14 12.29
CA ARG A 3 -8.33 -21.20 11.46
C ARG A 3 -9.65 -20.74 10.81
N GLN A 4 -10.36 -19.79 11.40
CA GLN A 4 -11.64 -19.32 10.88
C GLN A 4 -11.47 -18.38 9.66
N VAL A 5 -10.41 -17.58 9.62
CA VAL A 5 -10.07 -16.72 8.45
C VAL A 5 -9.53 -17.60 7.33
N VAL A 6 -8.59 -18.49 7.63
CA VAL A 6 -7.94 -19.38 6.67
C VAL A 6 -8.92 -20.36 6.04
N ASN A 7 -9.88 -20.89 6.78
CA ASN A 7 -10.89 -21.83 6.28
C ASN A 7 -11.86 -21.24 5.25
N LYS A 8 -11.92 -19.91 5.09
CA LYS A 8 -12.76 -19.25 4.07
C LYS A 8 -12.13 -19.34 2.68
N PHE A 9 -10.81 -19.39 2.58
CA PHE A 9 -10.11 -19.35 1.29
C PHE A 9 -10.38 -20.57 0.39
N PRO A 10 -10.30 -21.82 0.88
CA PRO A 10 -10.60 -22.99 0.04
C PRO A 10 -12.04 -23.00 -0.49
N ARG A 11 -13.00 -22.53 0.33
CA ARG A 11 -14.40 -22.42 -0.11
C ARG A 11 -14.54 -21.38 -1.23
N MET A 12 -13.93 -20.21 -1.03
CA MET A 12 -13.95 -19.13 -2.02
C MET A 12 -13.34 -19.57 -3.36
N ILE A 13 -12.18 -20.23 -3.34
CA ILE A 13 -11.53 -20.72 -4.57
C ILE A 13 -12.39 -21.76 -5.27
N ARG A 14 -13.05 -22.66 -4.56
CA ARG A 14 -14.00 -23.62 -5.11
C ARG A 14 -15.20 -22.94 -5.79
N ASP A 15 -15.75 -21.91 -5.16
CA ASP A 15 -16.88 -21.17 -5.71
C ASP A 15 -16.44 -20.35 -6.96
N LEU A 16 -15.24 -19.76 -6.93
CA LEU A 16 -14.66 -19.08 -8.09
C LEU A 16 -14.35 -20.04 -9.24
N SER A 17 -13.80 -21.23 -8.96
CA SER A 17 -13.56 -22.27 -9.96
C SER A 17 -14.81 -22.59 -10.77
N ARG A 18 -15.95 -22.77 -10.09
CA ARG A 18 -17.25 -23.01 -10.74
C ARG A 18 -17.76 -21.79 -11.51
N LYS A 19 -17.65 -20.60 -10.91
CA LYS A 19 -18.15 -19.35 -11.51
C LYS A 19 -17.38 -18.94 -12.75
N LEU A 20 -16.08 -19.16 -12.76
CA LEU A 20 -15.16 -18.77 -13.84
C LEU A 20 -14.95 -19.90 -14.86
N ASP A 21 -15.51 -21.07 -14.63
CA ASP A 21 -15.29 -22.29 -15.43
C ASP A 21 -13.79 -22.59 -15.62
N LYS A 22 -13.02 -22.45 -14.54
CA LYS A 22 -11.59 -22.72 -14.52
C LYS A 22 -11.28 -23.83 -13.51
N LYS A 23 -10.47 -24.81 -13.92
CA LYS A 23 -9.96 -25.84 -13.00
C LYS A 23 -8.82 -25.24 -12.19
N MET A 24 -8.97 -25.17 -10.87
CA MET A 24 -7.94 -24.59 -9.98
C MET A 24 -7.94 -25.28 -8.62
N GLU A 25 -6.76 -25.31 -8.00
CA GLU A 25 -6.53 -25.83 -6.66
C GLU A 25 -5.77 -24.81 -5.81
N LEU A 26 -6.09 -24.76 -4.50
CA LEU A 26 -5.41 -23.93 -3.51
C LEU A 26 -4.59 -24.81 -2.59
N TYR A 27 -3.30 -24.54 -2.52
CA TYR A 27 -2.35 -25.14 -1.59
C TYR A 27 -2.00 -24.13 -0.50
N MET A 28 -2.01 -24.54 0.75
CA MET A 28 -1.72 -23.65 1.86
C MET A 28 -0.67 -24.28 2.78
N THR A 29 0.32 -23.48 3.19
CA THR A 29 1.34 -23.86 4.16
C THR A 29 1.52 -22.79 5.23
N GLY A 30 2.12 -23.16 6.37
CA GLY A 30 2.41 -22.20 7.43
C GLY A 30 1.19 -21.78 8.26
N GLU A 31 0.17 -22.63 8.35
CA GLU A 31 -1.01 -22.37 9.19
C GLU A 31 -0.67 -22.15 10.67
N ASP A 32 0.49 -22.61 11.12
CA ASP A 32 0.96 -22.48 12.51
C ASP A 32 1.78 -21.20 12.77
N THR A 33 2.09 -20.40 11.73
CA THR A 33 2.85 -19.15 11.86
C THR A 33 2.16 -18.19 12.82
N GLU A 34 2.82 -17.77 13.89
CA GLU A 34 2.24 -16.85 14.87
C GLU A 34 2.08 -15.45 14.31
N LEU A 35 0.88 -14.90 14.43
CA LEU A 35 0.52 -13.53 14.06
C LEU A 35 -0.38 -12.94 15.13
N ASP A 36 -0.25 -11.65 15.41
CA ASP A 36 -1.18 -10.92 16.25
C ASP A 36 -2.61 -11.03 15.72
N ARG A 37 -3.58 -11.10 16.64
CA ARG A 37 -4.98 -11.26 16.29
C ARG A 37 -5.51 -10.10 15.44
N THR A 38 -5.11 -8.87 15.76
CA THR A 38 -5.51 -7.67 15.03
C THR A 38 -4.99 -7.72 13.59
N VAL A 39 -3.74 -8.15 13.42
CA VAL A 39 -3.14 -8.34 12.09
C VAL A 39 -3.89 -9.40 11.28
N ILE A 40 -4.27 -10.53 11.94
CA ILE A 40 -5.04 -11.60 11.26
C ILE A 40 -6.40 -11.08 10.77
N ASP A 41 -7.08 -10.24 11.56
CA ASP A 41 -8.38 -9.69 11.21
C ASP A 41 -8.27 -8.73 10.02
N GLU A 42 -7.26 -7.86 10.03
CA GLU A 42 -7.07 -6.84 8.99
C GLU A 42 -6.49 -7.40 7.69
N ILE A 43 -5.64 -8.44 7.73
CA ILE A 43 -5.02 -9.03 6.54
C ILE A 43 -5.97 -9.93 5.75
N GLY A 44 -7.04 -10.40 6.37
CA GLY A 44 -7.97 -11.35 5.76
C GLY A 44 -8.57 -10.85 4.45
N ASP A 45 -9.04 -9.59 4.40
CA ASP A 45 -9.61 -8.98 3.20
C ASP A 45 -8.56 -8.75 2.09
N PRO A 46 -7.36 -8.20 2.36
CA PRO A 46 -6.25 -8.17 1.42
C PRO A 46 -5.94 -9.53 0.79
N LEU A 47 -5.80 -10.58 1.60
CA LEU A 47 -5.52 -11.93 1.11
C LEU A 47 -6.65 -12.48 0.23
N MET A 48 -7.92 -12.29 0.64
CA MET A 48 -9.06 -12.68 -0.21
C MET A 48 -9.03 -11.98 -1.57
N HIS A 49 -8.63 -10.70 -1.60
CA HIS A 49 -8.53 -9.94 -2.84
C HIS A 49 -7.40 -10.48 -3.74
N LEU A 50 -6.21 -10.74 -3.19
CA LEU A 50 -5.08 -11.31 -3.94
C LEU A 50 -5.40 -12.70 -4.48
N LEU A 51 -5.96 -13.60 -3.67
CA LEU A 51 -6.39 -14.92 -4.10
C LEU A 51 -7.44 -14.86 -5.20
N ARG A 52 -8.38 -13.91 -5.12
CA ARG A 52 -9.36 -13.67 -6.18
C ARG A 52 -8.70 -13.18 -7.47
N ASN A 53 -7.73 -12.27 -7.38
CA ASN A 53 -6.99 -11.79 -8.56
C ASN A 53 -6.22 -12.93 -9.24
N SER A 54 -5.57 -13.80 -8.47
CA SER A 54 -4.92 -14.99 -9.01
C SER A 54 -5.92 -15.92 -9.73
N ALA A 55 -7.10 -16.17 -9.14
CA ALA A 55 -8.12 -17.02 -9.73
C ALA A 55 -8.75 -16.41 -10.99
N ASP A 56 -9.11 -15.12 -10.96
CA ASP A 56 -9.85 -14.44 -12.03
C ASP A 56 -8.92 -14.02 -13.18
N HIS A 57 -7.86 -13.32 -12.85
CA HIS A 57 -6.96 -12.66 -13.81
C HIS A 57 -5.63 -13.39 -14.00
N GLY A 58 -5.13 -14.08 -12.96
CA GLY A 58 -3.86 -14.81 -12.99
C GLY A 58 -3.98 -16.09 -13.81
N LEU A 59 -4.85 -17.01 -13.43
CA LEU A 59 -4.99 -18.31 -14.08
C LEU A 59 -5.71 -18.22 -15.44
N GLU A 60 -5.21 -18.97 -16.40
CA GLU A 60 -5.85 -19.18 -17.71
C GLU A 60 -6.96 -20.25 -17.66
N SER A 61 -7.80 -20.33 -18.70
CA SER A 61 -8.71 -21.46 -18.89
C SER A 61 -7.96 -22.77 -19.14
N ALA A 62 -8.59 -23.90 -18.89
CA ALA A 62 -7.97 -25.22 -19.06
C ALA A 62 -7.44 -25.45 -20.50
N GLU A 63 -8.17 -24.93 -21.51
CA GLU A 63 -7.82 -25.02 -22.91
C GLU A 63 -6.52 -24.25 -23.19
N VAL A 64 -6.44 -22.97 -22.78
CA VAL A 64 -5.27 -22.11 -22.96
C VAL A 64 -4.05 -22.69 -22.24
N ARG A 65 -4.24 -23.22 -21.03
CA ARG A 65 -3.16 -23.87 -20.26
C ARG A 65 -2.59 -25.06 -21.01
N LYS A 66 -3.48 -25.91 -21.59
CA LYS A 66 -3.07 -27.06 -22.36
C LYS A 66 -2.31 -26.68 -23.64
N GLU A 67 -2.75 -25.65 -24.35
CA GLU A 67 -2.05 -25.11 -25.53
C GLU A 67 -0.64 -24.62 -25.17
N ARG A 68 -0.43 -24.10 -23.95
CA ARG A 68 0.85 -23.66 -23.45
C ARG A 68 1.71 -24.75 -22.78
N GLY A 69 1.23 -26.01 -22.80
CA GLY A 69 1.93 -27.14 -22.20
C GLY A 69 1.91 -27.14 -20.66
N LYS A 70 0.98 -26.38 -20.04
CA LYS A 70 0.75 -26.38 -18.59
C LYS A 70 -0.28 -27.45 -18.19
N SER A 71 -0.31 -27.77 -16.89
CA SER A 71 -1.40 -28.60 -16.33
C SER A 71 -2.76 -27.93 -16.58
N GLU A 72 -3.79 -28.71 -16.90
CA GLU A 72 -5.17 -28.19 -17.04
C GLU A 72 -5.68 -27.55 -15.73
N VAL A 73 -5.19 -28.02 -14.58
CA VAL A 73 -5.52 -27.49 -13.27
C VAL A 73 -4.49 -26.41 -12.93
N GLY A 74 -4.95 -25.17 -12.73
CA GLY A 74 -4.13 -24.08 -12.24
C GLY A 74 -3.89 -24.19 -10.75
N SER A 75 -2.71 -23.80 -10.29
CA SER A 75 -2.32 -23.88 -8.90
C SER A 75 -2.19 -22.49 -8.29
N ILE A 76 -2.81 -22.31 -7.13
CA ILE A 76 -2.65 -21.11 -6.28
C ILE A 76 -2.05 -21.58 -4.97
N PHE A 77 -1.02 -20.89 -4.51
CA PHE A 77 -0.31 -21.19 -3.27
C PHE A 77 -0.49 -20.00 -2.31
N LEU A 78 -0.76 -20.31 -1.06
CA LEU A 78 -0.76 -19.36 0.06
C LEU A 78 0.18 -19.89 1.13
N ASP A 79 1.35 -19.31 1.19
CA ASP A 79 2.40 -19.72 2.09
C ASP A 79 2.63 -18.64 3.14
N ALA A 80 2.80 -19.03 4.41
CA ALA A 80 3.14 -18.12 5.49
C ALA A 80 4.31 -18.68 6.31
N TYR A 81 5.32 -17.86 6.55
CA TYR A 81 6.49 -18.24 7.33
C TYR A 81 7.11 -17.02 8.01
N GLN A 82 7.95 -17.30 9.01
CA GLN A 82 8.70 -16.26 9.70
C GLN A 82 10.06 -16.07 9.02
N ASP A 83 10.40 -14.82 8.74
CA ASP A 83 11.71 -14.40 8.25
C ASP A 83 12.25 -13.26 9.13
N GLY A 84 13.20 -13.61 9.99
CA GLY A 84 13.74 -12.70 10.99
C GLY A 84 12.66 -12.16 11.93
N ASN A 85 12.46 -10.84 11.93
CA ASN A 85 11.47 -10.16 12.75
C ASN A 85 10.15 -9.88 12.00
N ASN A 86 9.97 -10.50 10.83
CA ASN A 86 8.77 -10.35 10.02
C ASN A 86 8.06 -11.70 9.84
N VAL A 87 6.77 -11.64 9.63
CA VAL A 87 6.02 -12.71 8.98
C VAL A 87 5.90 -12.37 7.52
N VAL A 88 6.27 -13.33 6.68
CA VAL A 88 6.11 -13.26 5.22
C VAL A 88 4.91 -14.09 4.84
N ILE A 89 4.01 -13.49 4.03
CA ILE A 89 2.87 -14.19 3.44
C ILE A 89 3.00 -14.08 1.93
N GLU A 90 3.05 -15.21 1.25
CA GLU A 90 3.15 -15.26 -0.20
C GLU A 90 1.85 -15.79 -0.80
N VAL A 91 1.32 -15.07 -1.79
CA VAL A 91 0.24 -15.53 -2.66
C VAL A 91 0.82 -15.70 -4.04
N ARG A 92 0.95 -16.93 -4.50
CA ARG A 92 1.56 -17.27 -5.78
C ARG A 92 0.57 -18.04 -6.65
N ASP A 93 0.59 -17.76 -7.95
CA ASP A 93 -0.10 -18.55 -8.98
C ASP A 93 0.87 -18.99 -10.09
N ASP A 94 0.51 -20.08 -10.76
CA ASP A 94 1.20 -20.61 -11.94
C ASP A 94 0.52 -20.18 -13.25
N GLY A 95 -0.13 -19.01 -13.20
CA GLY A 95 -0.95 -18.51 -14.29
C GLY A 95 -0.17 -17.75 -15.37
N ASN A 96 -0.83 -16.76 -15.95
CA ASN A 96 -0.33 -16.02 -17.11
C ASN A 96 0.81 -15.04 -16.78
N GLY A 97 0.99 -14.70 -15.51
CA GLY A 97 1.86 -13.61 -15.13
C GLY A 97 1.32 -12.23 -15.54
N ILE A 98 2.13 -11.20 -15.31
CA ILE A 98 1.81 -9.82 -15.64
C ILE A 98 2.47 -9.45 -16.98
N ASP A 99 1.65 -9.01 -17.93
CA ASP A 99 2.10 -8.51 -19.23
C ASP A 99 2.56 -7.05 -19.07
N ILE A 100 3.87 -6.83 -19.01
CA ILE A 100 4.50 -5.53 -18.80
C ILE A 100 4.09 -4.54 -19.89
N GLU A 101 4.07 -4.95 -21.16
CA GLU A 101 3.73 -4.06 -22.27
C GLU A 101 2.25 -3.63 -22.20
N LYS A 102 1.38 -4.52 -21.80
CA LYS A 102 -0.04 -4.21 -21.58
C LYS A 102 -0.24 -3.25 -20.41
N VAL A 103 0.55 -3.39 -19.33
CA VAL A 103 0.51 -2.46 -18.20
C VAL A 103 1.00 -1.08 -18.63
N LYS A 104 2.11 -0.98 -19.35
CA LYS A 104 2.63 0.27 -19.92
C LYS A 104 1.60 0.97 -20.79
N SER A 105 1.02 0.23 -21.76
CA SER A 105 0.01 0.78 -22.67
C SER A 105 -1.19 1.36 -21.92
N LYS A 106 -1.71 0.64 -20.93
CA LYS A 106 -2.82 1.12 -20.10
C LYS A 106 -2.44 2.31 -19.22
N ALA A 107 -1.21 2.35 -18.73
CA ALA A 107 -0.72 3.47 -17.93
C ALA A 107 -0.60 4.76 -18.77
N ILE A 108 -0.19 4.65 -20.02
CA ILE A 108 -0.15 5.77 -20.97
C ILE A 108 -1.58 6.22 -21.32
N GLU A 109 -2.46 5.29 -21.68
CA GLU A 109 -3.86 5.58 -22.00
C GLU A 109 -4.58 6.34 -20.87
N LYS A 110 -4.31 5.96 -19.61
CA LYS A 110 -4.86 6.62 -18.41
C LYS A 110 -4.14 7.91 -18.01
N GLY A 111 -3.07 8.29 -18.70
CA GLY A 111 -2.27 9.48 -18.39
C GLY A 111 -1.43 9.37 -17.12
N ASN A 112 -1.17 8.18 -16.63
CA ASN A 112 -0.36 7.94 -15.44
C ASN A 112 1.14 8.10 -15.70
N ILE A 113 1.57 7.86 -16.93
CA ILE A 113 2.93 8.01 -17.44
C ILE A 113 2.91 8.48 -18.89
N THR A 114 4.01 9.07 -19.37
CA THR A 114 4.22 9.39 -20.78
C THR A 114 4.88 8.21 -21.52
N GLU A 115 4.86 8.21 -22.87
CA GLU A 115 5.58 7.22 -23.68
C GLU A 115 7.08 7.23 -23.40
N GLU A 116 7.67 8.43 -23.21
CA GLU A 116 9.09 8.58 -22.88
C GLU A 116 9.42 7.95 -21.53
N GLN A 117 8.56 8.16 -20.52
CA GLN A 117 8.71 7.53 -19.20
C GLN A 117 8.58 6.00 -19.30
N ALA A 118 7.60 5.49 -20.05
CA ALA A 118 7.40 4.07 -20.24
C ALA A 118 8.62 3.38 -20.90
N ALA A 119 9.34 4.09 -21.79
CA ALA A 119 10.50 3.55 -22.49
C ALA A 119 11.71 3.30 -21.58
N ILE A 120 11.85 4.04 -20.48
CA ILE A 120 12.99 3.97 -19.55
C ILE A 120 12.67 3.21 -18.24
N MET A 121 11.38 2.93 -17.98
CA MET A 121 10.97 2.20 -16.78
C MET A 121 11.41 0.75 -16.80
N SER A 122 11.93 0.28 -15.67
CA SER A 122 12.16 -1.13 -15.40
C SER A 122 10.84 -1.88 -15.21
N ASP A 123 10.86 -3.20 -15.40
CA ASP A 123 9.68 -4.06 -15.19
C ASP A 123 9.10 -3.90 -13.78
N LYS A 124 9.96 -3.76 -12.77
CA LYS A 124 9.54 -3.52 -11.39
C LYS A 124 8.76 -2.22 -11.25
N GLU A 125 9.26 -1.12 -11.80
CA GLU A 125 8.57 0.18 -11.77
C GLU A 125 7.22 0.13 -12.50
N VAL A 126 7.14 -0.66 -13.59
CA VAL A 126 5.88 -0.87 -14.30
C VAL A 126 4.89 -1.68 -13.46
N ILE A 127 5.34 -2.74 -12.79
CA ILE A 127 4.52 -3.53 -11.88
C ILE A 127 4.03 -2.67 -10.71
N ASP A 128 4.84 -1.78 -10.17
CA ASP A 128 4.47 -0.86 -9.09
C ASP A 128 3.33 0.10 -9.48
N LEU A 129 3.12 0.35 -10.78
CA LEU A 129 1.96 1.12 -11.25
C LEU A 129 0.62 0.45 -10.92
N LEU A 130 0.58 -0.87 -10.77
CA LEU A 130 -0.63 -1.62 -10.40
C LEU A 130 -1.18 -1.21 -9.04
N PHE A 131 -0.35 -0.64 -8.18
CA PHE A 131 -0.71 -0.15 -6.86
C PHE A 131 -1.10 1.34 -6.84
N LYS A 132 -1.06 2.03 -7.98
CA LYS A 132 -1.53 3.43 -8.04
C LYS A 132 -3.05 3.50 -7.92
N PRO A 133 -3.58 4.51 -7.21
CA PRO A 133 -5.02 4.72 -7.09
C PRO A 133 -5.70 4.75 -8.47
N SER A 134 -6.84 4.06 -8.57
CA SER A 134 -7.64 3.96 -9.81
C SER A 134 -6.94 3.25 -10.98
N PHE A 135 -5.80 2.59 -10.75
CA PHE A 135 -5.16 1.78 -11.77
C PHE A 135 -5.74 0.36 -11.75
N SER A 136 -6.58 0.03 -12.72
CA SER A 136 -7.05 -1.34 -12.97
C SER A 136 -6.75 -1.72 -14.41
N THR A 137 -6.24 -2.92 -14.62
CA THR A 137 -6.03 -3.48 -15.97
C THR A 137 -7.31 -4.07 -16.56
N SER A 138 -8.36 -4.21 -15.78
CA SER A 138 -9.67 -4.76 -16.18
C SER A 138 -10.58 -3.64 -16.66
N ASP A 139 -11.19 -3.83 -17.85
CA ASP A 139 -12.16 -2.90 -18.45
C ASP A 139 -13.57 -3.07 -17.88
N LYS A 140 -13.77 -4.11 -17.07
CA LYS A 140 -15.05 -4.40 -16.41
C LYS A 140 -14.90 -4.20 -14.91
N VAL A 141 -15.62 -3.24 -14.36
CA VAL A 141 -15.93 -3.20 -12.93
C VAL A 141 -16.76 -4.45 -12.67
N THR A 142 -16.13 -5.54 -12.24
CA THR A 142 -16.87 -6.75 -11.82
C THR A 142 -17.53 -6.43 -10.48
N ASP A 143 -18.81 -6.24 -10.53
CA ASP A 143 -19.76 -5.91 -9.46
C ASP A 143 -19.88 -6.98 -8.35
N VAL A 144 -18.81 -7.67 -7.98
CA VAL A 144 -18.85 -8.72 -6.95
C VAL A 144 -18.36 -8.23 -5.57
N SER A 145 -17.80 -7.04 -5.53
CA SER A 145 -17.46 -6.38 -4.25
C SER A 145 -17.89 -4.92 -4.35
N GLY A 146 -19.09 -4.56 -3.98
CA GLY A 146 -19.68 -3.22 -4.03
C GLY A 146 -18.88 -2.09 -3.33
N ARG A 147 -17.55 -2.16 -3.29
CA ARG A 147 -16.62 -1.23 -2.64
C ARG A 147 -15.36 -0.92 -3.43
N GLY A 148 -15.25 -1.21 -4.74
CA GLY A 148 -14.10 -0.74 -5.55
C GLY A 148 -12.72 -1.07 -4.93
N VAL A 149 -12.50 -2.29 -4.45
CA VAL A 149 -11.23 -2.70 -3.82
C VAL A 149 -10.24 -3.03 -4.93
N GLY A 150 -9.22 -2.20 -5.11
CA GLY A 150 -8.08 -2.42 -6.01
C GLY A 150 -6.82 -2.83 -5.23
N LEU A 151 -5.73 -3.04 -5.95
CA LEU A 151 -4.42 -3.33 -5.35
C LEU A 151 -3.89 -2.14 -4.52
N ASP A 152 -4.30 -0.92 -4.83
CA ASP A 152 -4.03 0.30 -4.06
C ASP A 152 -4.58 0.19 -2.63
N VAL A 153 -5.80 -0.33 -2.46
CA VAL A 153 -6.41 -0.55 -1.14
C VAL A 153 -5.68 -1.68 -0.40
N VAL A 154 -5.28 -2.75 -1.11
CA VAL A 154 -4.47 -3.83 -0.53
C VAL A 154 -3.17 -3.27 0.03
N LYS A 155 -2.44 -2.48 -0.76
CA LYS A 155 -1.18 -1.85 -0.33
C LYS A 155 -1.39 -0.93 0.87
N SER A 156 -2.38 -0.03 0.82
CA SER A 156 -2.67 0.89 1.92
C SER A 156 -3.01 0.18 3.23
N LYS A 157 -3.74 -0.94 3.17
CA LYS A 157 -4.05 -1.74 4.37
C LYS A 157 -2.80 -2.42 4.95
N ILE A 158 -1.92 -2.95 4.09
CA ILE A 158 -0.68 -3.59 4.52
C ILE A 158 0.27 -2.55 5.13
N GLU A 159 0.40 -1.37 4.51
CA GLU A 159 1.19 -0.25 5.03
C GLU A 159 0.67 0.27 6.37
N ALA A 160 -0.65 0.30 6.56
CA ALA A 160 -1.26 0.67 7.85
C ALA A 160 -0.92 -0.30 8.99
N LEU A 161 -0.62 -1.57 8.66
CA LEU A 161 -0.10 -2.57 9.60
C LEU A 161 1.42 -2.49 9.79
N GLY A 162 2.08 -1.50 9.18
CA GLY A 162 3.55 -1.35 9.21
C GLY A 162 4.29 -2.32 8.31
N GLY A 163 3.58 -2.98 7.38
CA GLY A 163 4.15 -3.92 6.43
C GLY A 163 4.41 -3.32 5.05
N ASP A 164 4.92 -4.14 4.17
CA ASP A 164 5.09 -3.84 2.75
C ASP A 164 4.59 -4.98 1.87
N VAL A 165 4.33 -4.67 0.59
CA VAL A 165 3.94 -5.63 -0.43
C VAL A 165 4.80 -5.47 -1.68
N GLU A 166 5.36 -6.58 -2.14
CA GLU A 166 6.17 -6.69 -3.35
C GLU A 166 5.50 -7.66 -4.32
N VAL A 167 5.65 -7.42 -5.63
CA VAL A 167 5.17 -8.35 -6.67
C VAL A 167 6.34 -8.79 -7.53
N LYS A 168 6.45 -10.11 -7.74
CA LYS A 168 7.34 -10.73 -8.72
C LYS A 168 6.49 -11.46 -9.73
N SER A 169 6.76 -11.25 -11.01
CA SER A 169 6.00 -11.91 -12.06
C SER A 169 6.87 -12.17 -13.29
N VAL A 170 6.62 -13.32 -13.92
CA VAL A 170 7.20 -13.68 -15.20
C VAL A 170 6.04 -14.01 -16.13
N TYR A 171 5.96 -13.27 -17.24
CA TYR A 171 4.90 -13.48 -18.23
C TYR A 171 4.94 -14.90 -18.79
N GLY A 172 3.81 -15.59 -18.74
CA GLY A 172 3.66 -16.99 -19.13
C GLY A 172 3.90 -18.00 -18.00
N GLU A 173 4.52 -17.60 -16.87
CA GLU A 173 4.88 -18.52 -15.77
C GLU A 173 4.03 -18.31 -14.51
N GLY A 174 3.60 -17.06 -14.23
CA GLY A 174 2.76 -16.73 -13.09
C GLY A 174 3.21 -15.50 -12.32
N SER A 175 2.57 -15.27 -11.17
CA SER A 175 2.86 -14.12 -10.30
C SER A 175 2.98 -14.53 -8.85
N THR A 176 3.76 -13.79 -8.08
CA THR A 176 3.92 -13.93 -6.63
C THR A 176 3.78 -12.57 -5.97
N PHE A 177 2.78 -12.44 -5.09
CA PHE A 177 2.64 -11.31 -4.18
C PHE A 177 3.27 -11.68 -2.85
N ILE A 178 4.22 -10.88 -2.39
CA ILE A 178 4.98 -11.10 -1.16
C ILE A 178 4.63 -9.99 -0.19
N ILE A 179 3.95 -10.33 0.89
CA ILE A 179 3.58 -9.42 1.97
C ILE A 179 4.53 -9.66 3.14
N ARG A 180 5.15 -8.59 3.65
CA ARG A 180 5.98 -8.64 4.85
C ARG A 180 5.32 -7.82 5.94
N LEU A 181 5.07 -8.45 7.08
CA LEU A 181 4.45 -7.83 8.25
C LEU A 181 5.39 -7.96 9.45
N PRO A 182 5.65 -6.91 10.23
CA PRO A 182 6.44 -7.02 11.44
C PRO A 182 5.71 -7.88 12.48
N LEU A 183 6.45 -8.76 13.17
CA LEU A 183 5.93 -9.62 14.26
C LEU A 183 5.49 -8.80 15.48
N THR A 184 6.16 -7.69 15.72
CA THR A 184 5.80 -6.74 16.77
C THR A 184 4.89 -5.66 16.20
N LEU A 185 3.93 -5.16 16.97
CA LEU A 185 3.27 -3.90 16.69
C LEU A 185 4.35 -2.90 16.29
N ALA A 186 4.19 -2.27 15.12
CA ALA A 186 5.18 -1.33 14.61
C ALA A 186 5.47 -0.29 15.70
N ILE A 187 6.67 -0.35 16.29
CA ILE A 187 7.14 0.71 17.17
C ILE A 187 7.45 1.88 16.24
N ILE A 188 6.48 2.77 16.11
CA ILE A 188 6.67 3.99 15.35
C ILE A 188 7.57 4.90 16.17
N GLN A 189 8.77 5.15 15.69
CA GLN A 189 9.59 6.21 16.25
C GLN A 189 8.90 7.54 15.95
N ALA A 190 8.63 8.31 16.99
CA ALA A 190 7.91 9.57 16.87
C ALA A 190 8.61 10.67 17.68
N LEU A 191 8.55 11.89 17.13
CA LEU A 191 8.87 13.10 17.86
C LEU A 191 7.63 13.46 18.70
N MET A 192 7.83 13.59 20.01
CA MET A 192 6.79 14.11 20.88
C MET A 192 6.84 15.65 20.88
N VAL A 193 5.74 16.28 20.48
CA VAL A 193 5.57 17.73 20.50
C VAL A 193 4.50 18.11 21.52
N LYS A 194 4.60 19.32 22.05
CA LYS A 194 3.64 19.88 22.99
C LYS A 194 2.79 20.94 22.28
N LEU A 195 1.50 20.97 22.58
CA LEU A 195 0.57 22.02 22.16
C LEU A 195 -0.26 22.39 23.39
N GLY A 196 0.09 23.48 24.04
CA GLY A 196 -0.48 23.82 25.36
C GLY A 196 -0.16 22.73 26.38
N ASP A 197 -1.16 22.11 26.99
CA ASP A 197 -0.99 21.02 27.95
C ASP A 197 -1.04 19.63 27.33
N GLU A 198 -1.35 19.53 26.05
CA GLU A 198 -1.47 18.27 25.33
C GLU A 198 -0.18 17.85 24.64
N LYS A 199 0.02 16.55 24.48
CA LYS A 199 1.18 15.94 23.78
C LYS A 199 0.73 15.20 22.56
N TYR A 200 1.41 15.46 21.45
CA TYR A 200 1.18 14.81 20.16
C TYR A 200 2.43 14.11 19.68
N ALA A 201 2.26 13.05 18.88
CA ALA A 201 3.35 12.29 18.31
C ALA A 201 3.38 12.49 16.79
N ILE A 202 4.51 12.96 16.23
CA ILE A 202 4.76 13.10 14.80
C ILE A 202 5.72 12.00 14.37
N SER A 203 5.35 11.15 13.40
CA SER A 203 6.23 10.09 12.92
C SER A 203 7.55 10.63 12.41
N LEU A 204 8.69 10.10 12.91
CA LEU A 204 10.03 10.51 12.47
C LEU A 204 10.25 10.32 10.97
N GLY A 205 9.62 9.32 10.37
CA GLY A 205 9.71 9.08 8.92
C GLY A 205 9.12 10.20 8.05
N SER A 206 8.28 11.07 8.64
CA SER A 206 7.72 12.24 7.94
C SER A 206 8.53 13.52 8.17
N ILE A 207 9.42 13.54 9.15
CA ILE A 207 10.15 14.75 9.56
C ILE A 207 11.42 14.88 8.72
N GLN A 208 11.62 16.06 8.15
CA GLN A 208 12.88 16.42 7.47
C GLN A 208 13.84 17.15 8.37
N THR A 209 13.35 18.15 9.07
CA THR A 209 14.15 18.97 10.00
C THR A 209 13.24 19.67 11.00
N ILE A 210 13.83 20.18 12.06
CA ILE A 210 13.18 21.05 13.06
C ILE A 210 13.94 22.36 13.06
N GLU A 211 13.23 23.46 12.90
CA GLU A 211 13.80 24.79 12.81
C GLU A 211 13.16 25.71 13.86
N ASP A 212 13.96 26.59 14.42
CA ASP A 212 13.49 27.67 15.30
C ASP A 212 13.54 28.98 14.51
N ILE A 213 12.38 29.54 14.22
CA ILE A 213 12.21 30.60 13.21
C ILE A 213 11.70 31.87 13.88
N PRO A 214 12.35 33.02 13.66
CA PRO A 214 11.82 34.31 14.10
C PRO A 214 10.48 34.61 13.44
N VAL A 215 9.50 35.07 14.22
CA VAL A 215 8.18 35.45 13.71
C VAL A 215 8.29 36.48 12.59
N SER A 216 9.34 37.33 12.61
CA SER A 216 9.61 38.32 11.57
C SER A 216 9.92 37.73 10.18
N GLU A 217 10.31 36.47 10.10
CA GLU A 217 10.58 35.76 8.84
C GLU A 217 9.34 35.13 8.20
N ILE A 218 8.22 35.12 8.92
CA ILE A 218 6.93 34.63 8.38
C ILE A 218 6.43 35.61 7.33
N LYS A 219 6.11 35.10 6.17
CA LYS A 219 5.51 35.86 5.05
C LYS A 219 4.11 35.35 4.76
N TYR A 220 3.31 36.18 4.07
CA TYR A 220 1.96 35.79 3.69
C TYR A 220 1.86 35.70 2.16
N VAL A 221 1.36 34.55 1.70
CA VAL A 221 1.03 34.29 0.28
C VAL A 221 -0.42 33.83 0.22
N HIS A 222 -1.29 34.60 -0.46
CA HIS A 222 -2.74 34.33 -0.53
C HIS A 222 -3.37 34.08 0.86
N ALA A 223 -3.07 34.94 1.82
CA ALA A 223 -3.51 34.87 3.22
C ALA A 223 -3.07 33.59 3.99
N LYS A 224 -2.06 32.86 3.50
CA LYS A 224 -1.46 31.73 4.19
C LYS A 224 -0.04 32.10 4.64
N GLU A 225 0.30 31.70 5.85
CA GLU A 225 1.63 31.85 6.38
C GLU A 225 2.61 30.91 5.64
N VAL A 226 3.75 31.46 5.26
CA VAL A 226 4.83 30.69 4.60
C VAL A 226 6.19 31.15 5.14
N ILE A 227 7.17 30.25 5.04
CA ILE A 227 8.58 30.56 5.30
C ILE A 227 9.42 30.23 4.08
N HIS A 228 10.55 30.88 3.96
CA HIS A 228 11.57 30.55 2.98
C HIS A 228 12.68 29.73 3.65
N LEU A 229 12.78 28.45 3.31
CA LEU A 229 13.81 27.56 3.84
C LEU A 229 14.58 26.90 2.69
N ARG A 230 15.90 27.11 2.64
CA ARG A 230 16.81 26.48 1.65
C ARG A 230 16.34 26.61 0.21
N GLY A 231 15.77 27.77 -0.15
CA GLY A 231 15.28 28.06 -1.50
C GLY A 231 13.87 27.61 -1.81
N ASN A 232 13.19 26.94 -0.87
CA ASN A 232 11.81 26.50 -1.00
C ASN A 232 10.85 27.41 -0.21
N VAL A 233 9.63 27.58 -0.72
CA VAL A 233 8.53 28.22 -0.01
C VAL A 233 7.71 27.15 0.67
N ILE A 234 7.71 27.12 2.00
CA ILE A 234 7.05 26.09 2.80
C ILE A 234 5.84 26.71 3.50
N PRO A 235 4.61 26.21 3.26
CA PRO A 235 3.43 26.66 3.99
C PRO A 235 3.51 26.25 5.45
N LEU A 236 3.11 27.15 6.35
CA LEU A 236 2.99 26.89 7.77
C LEU A 236 1.56 26.43 8.13
N ILE A 237 1.48 25.51 9.03
CA ILE A 237 0.23 25.01 9.63
C ILE A 237 0.38 25.12 11.15
N ARG A 238 -0.43 25.99 11.76
CA ARG A 238 -0.50 26.10 13.22
C ARG A 238 -1.30 24.93 13.76
N LEU A 239 -0.61 23.94 14.32
CA LEU A 239 -1.26 22.71 14.80
C LEU A 239 -2.28 22.98 15.91
N ARG A 240 -2.02 23.99 16.76
CA ARG A 240 -2.95 24.38 17.82
C ARG A 240 -4.31 24.81 17.26
N GLU A 241 -4.33 25.61 16.20
CA GLU A 241 -5.54 26.05 15.52
C GLU A 241 -6.22 24.90 14.78
N LEU A 242 -5.43 24.07 14.06
CA LEU A 242 -5.94 22.95 13.29
C LEU A 242 -6.60 21.89 14.16
N LEU A 243 -6.09 21.69 15.37
CA LEU A 243 -6.56 20.64 16.32
C LEU A 243 -7.49 21.20 17.39
N ASP A 244 -7.89 22.48 17.32
CA ASP A 244 -8.75 23.18 18.29
C ASP A 244 -8.26 23.05 19.74
N VAL A 245 -6.93 23.11 19.96
CA VAL A 245 -6.33 23.00 21.28
C VAL A 245 -6.56 24.30 22.06
N PRO A 246 -7.25 24.28 23.22
CA PRO A 246 -7.58 25.47 23.95
C PRO A 246 -6.36 26.11 24.62
N GLY A 247 -6.43 27.42 24.86
CA GLY A 247 -5.43 28.20 25.58
C GLY A 247 -4.88 29.38 24.75
N GLU A 248 -4.38 30.38 25.42
CA GLU A 248 -3.73 31.53 24.78
C GLU A 248 -2.32 31.14 24.36
N GLN A 249 -1.92 31.56 23.16
CA GLN A 249 -0.55 31.44 22.70
C GLN A 249 0.21 32.65 23.25
N GLU A 250 1.25 32.40 24.03
CA GLU A 250 2.15 33.50 24.44
C GLU A 250 2.83 34.09 23.20
N GLU A 251 2.95 35.42 23.15
CA GLU A 251 3.71 36.09 22.09
C GLU A 251 5.19 35.70 22.25
N GLN A 252 5.67 34.88 21.33
CA GLN A 252 7.06 34.43 21.26
C GLN A 252 7.78 35.17 20.15
N GLU A 253 9.04 35.50 20.35
CA GLU A 253 9.92 36.08 19.31
C GLU A 253 10.22 35.07 18.21
N ASN A 254 10.32 33.77 18.58
CA ASN A 254 10.58 32.66 17.69
C ASN A 254 9.47 31.62 17.81
N ILE A 255 9.23 30.87 16.73
CA ILE A 255 8.35 29.70 16.71
C ILE A 255 9.12 28.45 16.35
N THR A 256 8.81 27.33 16.99
CA THR A 256 9.35 26.02 16.62
C THR A 256 8.54 25.43 15.49
N VAL A 257 9.20 25.09 14.38
CA VAL A 257 8.56 24.54 13.18
C VAL A 257 9.15 23.18 12.85
N VAL A 258 8.31 22.14 12.85
CA VAL A 258 8.66 20.81 12.38
C VAL A 258 8.35 20.71 10.90
N ILE A 259 9.38 20.64 10.07
CA ILE A 259 9.22 20.48 8.61
C ILE A 259 8.94 19.02 8.30
N VAL A 260 7.78 18.76 7.73
CA VAL A 260 7.35 17.43 7.33
C VAL A 260 7.19 17.33 5.82
N SER A 261 7.33 16.12 5.28
CA SER A 261 7.12 15.85 3.87
C SER A 261 6.27 14.60 3.63
N LYS A 262 5.51 14.64 2.53
CA LYS A 262 4.78 13.47 1.99
C LYS A 262 4.89 13.50 0.46
N GLY A 263 5.71 12.61 -0.10
CA GLY A 263 6.11 12.69 -1.51
C GLY A 263 6.83 14.02 -1.78
N ASP A 264 6.42 14.74 -2.82
CA ASP A 264 7.03 16.04 -3.22
C ASP A 264 6.47 17.25 -2.45
N LYS A 265 5.53 17.06 -1.52
CA LYS A 265 4.91 18.14 -0.76
C LYS A 265 5.57 18.28 0.61
N GLN A 266 5.84 19.53 0.99
CA GLN A 266 6.38 19.92 2.29
C GLN A 266 5.41 20.84 3.02
N ALA A 267 5.41 20.77 4.35
CA ALA A 267 4.71 21.71 5.23
C ALA A 267 5.50 21.92 6.52
N GLY A 268 5.40 23.09 7.10
CA GLY A 268 5.94 23.40 8.42
C GLY A 268 4.81 23.35 9.46
N LEU A 269 4.93 22.44 10.41
CA LEU A 269 4.00 22.31 11.53
C LEU A 269 4.51 23.17 12.68
N VAL A 270 3.77 24.22 13.03
CA VAL A 270 4.10 25.10 14.17
C VAL A 270 3.66 24.41 15.45
N VAL A 271 4.59 24.24 16.37
CA VAL A 271 4.40 23.61 17.69
C VAL A 271 4.86 24.52 18.80
N ASP A 272 4.50 24.23 20.07
CA ASP A 272 4.90 25.02 21.26
C ASP A 272 6.26 24.60 21.78
#